data_90e39118b7d328c51ac64b93d6ff8ba5
#
_entry.id   90e39118b7d328c51ac64b93d6ff8ba5
#
_cell.length_a   1.000
_cell.length_b   1.000
_cell.length_c   1.000
_cell.angle_alpha   90.00
_cell.angle_beta   90.00
_cell.angle_gamma   90.00
#
_symmetry.space_group_name_H-M   'P 1'
#
loop_
_entity.id
_entity.type
_entity.pdbx_description
1 polymer ?
#
loop_
_entity_poly.entity_id
_entity_poly.type
_entity_poly.pdbx_seq_one_letter_code
_entity_poly.pdbx_strand_id
1 'polypeptide(L)'
;MSALLALLQLGDGRFPAGGHVHSAGIESAVADGRVTGQRSLEDYLRGRLTTVGLTDAALVAASVIRLEAERRDGNDLLGSVIAELDAEVEARIAPPPLRSASRKLGRQLTRVAARCWPDPLFASLSAAHLEGVHQPVALGAAAVVSGASPVGAATVSVHHALNTPAQAAVRLLGLDPFASVAIAVSLAPEADAIVAAAVAAAHGPLADLPARTGPRCEIAAVDHETWDLRLFAT
;
A
#
# COMPACT_ATOMS: atom_id res chain seq x y z
N MET A 1 2.49 -9.74 21.11
CA MET A 1 1.18 -9.13 20.77
C MET A 1 0.49 -10.08 19.80
N SER A 2 -0.85 -10.20 19.82
CA SER A 2 -1.52 -11.05 18.85
C SER A 2 -1.41 -10.47 17.43
N ALA A 3 -1.36 -11.34 16.41
CA ALA A 3 -1.35 -10.94 15.01
C ALA A 3 -2.52 -10.00 14.65
N LEU A 4 -3.70 -10.25 15.21
CA LEU A 4 -4.88 -9.39 15.00
C LEU A 4 -4.65 -7.96 15.51
N LEU A 5 -4.09 -7.79 16.71
CA LEU A 5 -3.79 -6.46 17.23
C LEU A 5 -2.73 -5.75 16.39
N ALA A 6 -1.75 -6.47 15.85
CA ALA A 6 -0.75 -5.91 14.94
C ALA A 6 -1.39 -5.43 13.63
N LEU A 7 -2.30 -6.22 13.05
CA LEU A 7 -3.03 -5.84 11.84
C LEU A 7 -3.89 -4.59 12.06
N LEU A 8 -4.56 -4.49 13.21
CA LEU A 8 -5.34 -3.29 13.57
C LEU A 8 -4.44 -2.06 13.71
N GLN A 9 -3.23 -2.20 14.26
CA GLN A 9 -2.26 -1.11 14.32
C GLN A 9 -1.76 -0.71 12.94
N LEU A 10 -1.38 -1.68 12.10
CA LEU A 10 -0.92 -1.44 10.73
C LEU A 10 -2.02 -0.83 9.86
N GLY A 11 -3.28 -1.18 10.09
CA GLY A 11 -4.45 -0.62 9.39
C GLY A 11 -4.92 0.75 9.89
N ASP A 12 -4.48 1.19 11.08
CA ASP A 12 -4.89 2.49 11.63
C ASP A 12 -4.22 3.64 10.84
N GLY A 13 -5.00 4.53 10.26
CA GLY A 13 -4.51 5.71 9.55
C GLY A 13 -3.66 6.66 10.42
N ARG A 14 -3.68 6.51 11.76
CA ARG A 14 -2.82 7.26 12.70
C ARG A 14 -1.49 6.54 12.97
N PHE A 15 -1.32 5.31 12.48
CA PHE A 15 -0.02 4.63 12.59
C PHE A 15 1.05 5.48 11.88
N PRO A 16 2.17 5.81 12.53
CA PRO A 16 3.07 6.86 12.05
C PRO A 16 3.97 6.38 10.89
N ALA A 17 3.38 5.70 9.92
CA ALA A 17 4.01 5.26 8.66
C ALA A 17 3.96 6.31 7.54
N GLY A 18 3.36 7.49 7.79
CA GLY A 18 3.33 8.59 6.82
C GLY A 18 2.14 8.59 5.87
N GLY A 19 1.27 7.57 5.87
CA GLY A 19 0.15 7.47 4.93
C GLY A 19 -0.82 8.65 4.94
N HIS A 20 -0.98 9.31 6.08
CA HIS A 20 -1.93 10.43 6.26
C HIS A 20 -1.58 11.71 5.47
N VAL A 21 -0.35 11.84 4.98
CA VAL A 21 0.08 13.00 4.17
C VAL A 21 -0.11 12.76 2.67
N HIS A 22 -0.58 11.59 2.26
CA HIS A 22 -0.83 11.24 0.87
C HIS A 22 -2.34 11.21 0.58
N SER A 23 -2.71 11.67 -0.62
CA SER A 23 -4.09 11.63 -1.09
C SER A 23 -4.40 10.36 -1.90
N ALA A 24 -3.38 9.60 -2.27
CA ALA A 24 -3.48 8.47 -3.19
C ALA A 24 -4.09 8.86 -4.55
N GLY A 25 -3.78 10.09 -5.03
CA GLY A 25 -4.22 10.62 -6.32
C GLY A 25 -5.60 11.26 -6.33
N ILE A 26 -6.34 11.26 -5.19
CA ILE A 26 -7.69 11.84 -5.18
C ILE A 26 -7.67 13.37 -5.23
N GLU A 27 -6.61 14.02 -4.74
CA GLU A 27 -6.48 15.48 -4.83
C GLU A 27 -6.52 15.97 -6.28
N SER A 28 -5.76 15.34 -7.18
CA SER A 28 -5.81 15.62 -8.61
C SER A 28 -7.17 15.29 -9.21
N ALA A 29 -7.80 14.17 -8.79
CA ALA A 29 -9.12 13.79 -9.28
C ALA A 29 -10.21 14.78 -8.87
N VAL A 30 -10.09 15.41 -7.71
CA VAL A 30 -10.99 16.49 -7.25
C VAL A 30 -10.71 17.77 -8.03
N ALA A 31 -9.47 18.16 -8.19
CA ALA A 31 -9.08 19.36 -8.94
C ALA A 31 -9.53 19.31 -10.41
N ASP A 32 -9.47 18.13 -11.03
CA ASP A 32 -9.94 17.87 -12.40
C ASP A 32 -11.47 17.76 -12.51
N GLY A 33 -12.22 17.87 -11.40
CA GLY A 33 -13.68 17.70 -11.39
C GLY A 33 -14.16 16.27 -11.65
N ARG A 34 -13.26 15.27 -11.58
CA ARG A 34 -13.61 13.83 -11.73
C ARG A 34 -14.26 13.25 -10.48
N VAL A 35 -13.91 13.78 -9.31
CA VAL A 35 -14.52 13.43 -8.03
C VAL A 35 -15.12 14.70 -7.44
N THR A 36 -16.44 14.75 -7.36
CA THR A 36 -17.21 15.94 -6.94
C THR A 36 -18.20 15.65 -5.81
N GLY A 37 -18.35 14.38 -5.40
CA GLY A 37 -19.29 13.96 -4.39
C GLY A 37 -19.23 12.45 -4.12
N GLN A 38 -20.19 11.96 -3.34
CA GLN A 38 -20.19 10.57 -2.83
C GLN A 38 -20.17 9.53 -3.95
N ARG A 39 -21.02 9.66 -4.99
CA ARG A 39 -21.10 8.69 -6.08
C ARG A 39 -19.79 8.59 -6.87
N SER A 40 -19.20 9.72 -7.23
CA SER A 40 -17.93 9.74 -7.95
C SER A 40 -16.75 9.30 -7.07
N LEU A 41 -16.83 9.48 -5.74
CA LEU A 41 -15.89 8.91 -4.80
C LEU A 41 -15.99 7.36 -4.79
N GLU A 42 -17.19 6.80 -4.73
CA GLU A 42 -17.40 5.35 -4.79
C GLU A 42 -16.82 4.75 -6.08
N ASP A 43 -17.11 5.36 -7.24
CA ASP A 43 -16.56 4.93 -8.52
C ASP A 43 -15.02 4.99 -8.54
N TYR A 44 -14.43 6.04 -7.96
CA TYR A 44 -12.98 6.20 -7.83
C TYR A 44 -12.37 5.09 -6.96
N LEU A 45 -12.96 4.81 -5.80
CA LEU A 45 -12.49 3.77 -4.87
C LEU A 45 -12.59 2.37 -5.50
N ARG A 46 -13.69 2.06 -6.19
CA ARG A 46 -13.87 0.80 -6.92
C ARG A 46 -12.83 0.63 -8.03
N GLY A 47 -12.60 1.68 -8.82
CA GLY A 47 -11.55 1.68 -9.85
C GLY A 47 -10.17 1.43 -9.25
N ARG A 48 -9.88 2.04 -8.12
CA ARG A 48 -8.62 1.88 -7.41
C ARG A 48 -8.42 0.46 -6.86
N LEU A 49 -9.46 -0.14 -6.28
CA LEU A 49 -9.42 -1.53 -5.82
C LEU A 49 -9.01 -2.51 -6.92
N THR A 50 -9.65 -2.39 -8.09
CA THR A 50 -9.47 -3.32 -9.20
C THR A 50 -8.18 -3.09 -10.00
N THR A 51 -7.46 -2.01 -9.73
CA THR A 51 -6.19 -1.66 -10.39
C THR A 51 -5.02 -1.74 -9.40
N VAL A 52 -4.52 -0.62 -8.93
CA VAL A 52 -3.36 -0.56 -8.03
C VAL A 52 -3.60 -1.30 -6.71
N GLY A 53 -4.84 -1.35 -6.23
CA GLY A 53 -5.20 -2.07 -5.00
C GLY A 53 -4.91 -3.57 -5.10
N LEU A 54 -5.27 -4.21 -6.22
CA LEU A 54 -4.95 -5.61 -6.48
C LEU A 54 -3.44 -5.82 -6.61
N THR A 55 -2.75 -4.96 -7.35
CA THR A 55 -1.30 -5.04 -7.56
C THR A 55 -0.54 -4.92 -6.24
N ASP A 56 -0.84 -3.90 -5.44
CA ASP A 56 -0.19 -3.68 -4.15
C ASP A 56 -0.47 -4.82 -3.16
N ALA A 57 -1.72 -5.28 -3.08
CA ALA A 57 -2.08 -6.38 -2.19
C ALA A 57 -1.37 -7.69 -2.56
N ALA A 58 -1.20 -7.97 -3.87
CA ALA A 58 -0.47 -9.15 -4.34
C ALA A 58 1.03 -9.05 -4.01
N LEU A 59 1.63 -7.88 -4.17
CA LEU A 59 3.02 -7.63 -3.81
C LEU A 59 3.25 -7.75 -2.29
N VAL A 60 2.31 -7.25 -1.47
CA VAL A 60 2.35 -7.42 -0.01
C VAL A 60 2.25 -8.89 0.37
N ALA A 61 1.29 -9.63 -0.18
CA ALA A 61 1.12 -11.07 0.11
C ALA A 61 2.35 -11.88 -0.32
N ALA A 62 2.91 -11.61 -1.51
CA ALA A 62 4.12 -12.25 -2.00
C ALA A 62 5.32 -11.94 -1.09
N SER A 63 5.44 -10.69 -0.62
CA SER A 63 6.49 -10.31 0.33
C SER A 63 6.39 -11.12 1.63
N VAL A 64 5.19 -11.31 2.17
CA VAL A 64 5.02 -12.18 3.36
C VAL A 64 5.47 -13.60 3.05
N ILE A 65 4.95 -14.20 1.98
CA ILE A 65 5.22 -15.61 1.63
C ILE A 65 6.72 -15.85 1.43
N ARG A 66 7.39 -14.98 0.66
CA ARG A 66 8.83 -15.14 0.35
C ARG A 66 9.73 -14.91 1.56
N LEU A 67 9.46 -13.86 2.34
CA LEU A 67 10.23 -13.56 3.56
C LEU A 67 10.04 -14.63 4.64
N GLU A 68 8.83 -15.17 4.81
CA GLU A 68 8.60 -16.28 5.75
C GLU A 68 9.30 -17.58 5.31
N ALA A 69 9.30 -17.89 4.01
CA ALA A 69 9.99 -19.05 3.46
C ALA A 69 11.50 -18.96 3.74
N GLU A 70 12.13 -17.83 3.41
CA GLU A 70 13.54 -17.60 3.62
C GLU A 70 13.94 -17.68 5.10
N ARG A 71 13.10 -17.13 6.00
CA ARG A 71 13.35 -17.22 7.45
C ARG A 71 13.24 -18.64 8.01
N ARG A 72 12.40 -19.50 7.43
CA ARG A 72 12.26 -20.91 7.82
C ARG A 72 13.43 -21.76 7.33
N ASP A 73 13.87 -21.50 6.11
CA ASP A 73 14.91 -22.29 5.46
C ASP A 73 16.31 -21.97 6.02
N GLY A 74 16.46 -20.82 6.68
CA GLY A 74 17.72 -20.40 7.31
C GLY A 74 18.85 -20.16 6.31
N ASN A 75 18.51 -19.93 5.02
CA ASN A 75 19.48 -19.61 3.99
C ASN A 75 19.94 -18.16 4.14
N ASP A 76 21.19 -17.86 3.76
CA ASP A 76 21.72 -16.49 3.79
C ASP A 76 21.34 -15.70 2.51
N LEU A 77 20.10 -15.89 2.04
CA LEU A 77 19.58 -15.27 0.81
C LEU A 77 18.61 -14.11 1.05
N LEU A 78 18.43 -13.73 2.33
CA LEU A 78 17.45 -12.70 2.71
C LEU A 78 17.63 -11.39 1.93
N GLY A 79 18.88 -10.95 1.74
CA GLY A 79 19.21 -9.75 0.97
C GLY A 79 18.78 -9.84 -0.50
N SER A 80 18.98 -11.00 -1.14
CA SER A 80 18.57 -11.21 -2.53
C SER A 80 17.06 -11.29 -2.68
N VAL A 81 16.35 -11.94 -1.74
CA VAL A 81 14.88 -12.01 -1.71
C VAL A 81 14.28 -10.61 -1.56
N ILE A 82 14.81 -9.78 -0.66
CA ILE A 82 14.37 -8.40 -0.50
C ILE A 82 14.61 -7.60 -1.79
N ALA A 83 15.77 -7.73 -2.42
CA ALA A 83 16.10 -7.01 -3.64
C ALA A 83 15.19 -7.43 -4.81
N GLU A 84 14.88 -8.73 -4.95
CA GLU A 84 13.96 -9.24 -5.96
C GLU A 84 12.54 -8.69 -5.77
N LEU A 85 12.02 -8.74 -4.55
CA LEU A 85 10.71 -8.18 -4.21
C LEU A 85 10.64 -6.68 -4.48
N ASP A 86 11.68 -5.94 -4.11
CA ASP A 86 11.75 -4.48 -4.31
C ASP A 86 11.81 -4.12 -5.79
N ALA A 87 12.55 -4.88 -6.59
CA ALA A 87 12.62 -4.73 -8.05
C ALA A 87 11.26 -5.00 -8.73
N GLU A 88 10.49 -5.99 -8.24
CA GLU A 88 9.16 -6.28 -8.76
C GLU A 88 8.15 -5.16 -8.46
N VAL A 89 8.27 -4.49 -7.31
CA VAL A 89 7.48 -3.28 -7.02
C VAL A 89 7.90 -2.12 -7.93
N GLU A 90 9.21 -1.86 -8.05
CA GLU A 90 9.76 -0.81 -8.92
C GLU A 90 9.25 -0.95 -10.37
N ALA A 91 9.26 -2.19 -10.91
CA ALA A 91 8.82 -2.48 -12.26
C ALA A 91 7.33 -2.18 -12.53
N ARG A 92 6.49 -2.18 -11.47
CA ARG A 92 5.03 -1.94 -11.58
C ARG A 92 4.61 -0.51 -11.27
N ILE A 93 5.54 0.36 -10.89
CA ILE A 93 5.26 1.78 -10.62
C ILE A 93 5.96 2.62 -11.70
N ALA A 94 5.25 2.98 -12.78
CA ALA A 94 5.84 3.70 -13.89
C ALA A 94 6.30 5.14 -13.54
N PRO A 95 5.51 6.00 -12.84
CA PRO A 95 5.90 7.38 -12.59
C PRO A 95 6.93 7.53 -11.48
N PRO A 96 8.03 8.28 -11.70
CA PRO A 96 9.03 8.56 -10.66
C PRO A 96 8.46 9.14 -9.36
N PRO A 97 7.47 10.06 -9.38
CA PRO A 97 6.87 10.58 -8.15
C PRO A 97 6.26 9.50 -7.27
N LEU A 98 5.55 8.54 -7.87
CA LEU A 98 4.93 7.43 -7.13
C LEU A 98 5.98 6.45 -6.59
N ARG A 99 7.08 6.19 -7.32
CA ARG A 99 8.22 5.42 -6.79
C ARG A 99 8.83 6.10 -5.58
N SER A 100 9.12 7.39 -5.68
CA SER A 100 9.66 8.18 -4.56
C SER A 100 8.73 8.16 -3.35
N ALA A 101 7.42 8.33 -3.55
CA ALA A 101 6.42 8.25 -2.48
C ALA A 101 6.40 6.86 -1.82
N SER A 102 6.38 5.80 -2.62
CA SER A 102 6.38 4.41 -2.13
C SER A 102 7.64 4.11 -1.30
N ARG A 103 8.82 4.56 -1.73
CA ARG A 103 10.08 4.40 -0.97
C ARG A 103 10.08 5.19 0.34
N LYS A 104 9.61 6.43 0.33
CA LYS A 104 9.48 7.26 1.55
C LYS A 104 8.55 6.59 2.56
N LEU A 105 7.40 6.07 2.13
CA LEU A 105 6.45 5.34 2.96
C LEU A 105 7.04 4.03 3.48
N GLY A 106 7.72 3.26 2.62
CA GLY A 106 8.38 2.01 3.02
C GLY A 106 9.48 2.25 4.04
N ARG A 107 10.33 3.26 3.84
CA ARG A 107 11.35 3.66 4.82
C ARG A 107 10.74 4.06 6.16
N GLN A 108 9.68 4.86 6.15
CA GLN A 108 9.02 5.30 7.39
C GLN A 108 8.35 4.13 8.10
N LEU A 109 7.68 3.24 7.36
CA LEU A 109 7.08 2.03 7.89
C LEU A 109 8.14 1.10 8.51
N THR A 110 9.26 0.86 7.82
CA THR A 110 10.39 0.07 8.36
C THR A 110 10.88 0.64 9.68
N ARG A 111 11.05 1.96 9.78
CA ARG A 111 11.53 2.64 11.01
C ARG A 111 10.56 2.50 12.17
N VAL A 112 9.28 2.67 11.96
CA VAL A 112 8.29 2.56 13.03
C VAL A 112 8.07 1.10 13.41
N ALA A 113 8.02 0.17 12.45
CA ALA A 113 7.88 -1.25 12.69
C ALA A 113 9.06 -1.81 13.50
N ALA A 114 10.30 -1.42 13.20
CA ALA A 114 11.48 -1.80 13.95
C ALA A 114 11.43 -1.37 15.43
N ARG A 115 10.71 -0.29 15.75
CA ARG A 115 10.51 0.15 17.13
C ARG A 115 9.38 -0.61 17.83
N CYS A 116 8.34 -0.95 17.09
CA CYS A 116 7.17 -1.67 17.62
C CYS A 116 7.46 -3.17 17.82
N TRP A 117 8.20 -3.75 16.88
CA TRP A 117 8.53 -5.17 16.80
C TRP A 117 10.01 -5.35 16.45
N PRO A 118 10.94 -5.19 17.42
CA PRO A 118 12.37 -5.30 17.13
C PRO A 118 12.72 -6.66 16.49
N ASP A 119 13.31 -6.64 15.28
CA ASP A 119 13.69 -7.84 14.53
C ASP A 119 14.83 -7.49 13.54
N PRO A 120 15.82 -8.37 13.33
CA PRO A 120 16.93 -8.16 12.39
C PRO A 120 16.48 -7.93 10.95
N LEU A 121 15.30 -8.43 10.54
CA LEU A 121 14.73 -8.22 9.19
C LEU A 121 14.66 -6.74 8.82
N PHE A 122 14.35 -5.86 9.75
CA PHE A 122 14.27 -4.42 9.48
C PHE A 122 15.63 -3.77 9.21
N ALA A 123 16.71 -4.32 9.79
CA ALA A 123 18.06 -3.89 9.44
C ALA A 123 18.42 -4.29 8.01
N SER A 124 18.06 -5.51 7.58
CA SER A 124 18.23 -5.99 6.21
C SER A 124 17.46 -5.14 5.21
N LEU A 125 16.21 -4.78 5.51
CA LEU A 125 15.41 -3.86 4.67
C LEU A 125 16.07 -2.48 4.54
N SER A 126 16.61 -1.95 5.65
CA SER A 126 17.27 -0.65 5.65
C SER A 126 18.58 -0.64 4.87
N ALA A 127 19.28 -1.78 4.81
CA ALA A 127 20.51 -1.97 4.06
C ALA A 127 20.27 -2.20 2.56
N ALA A 128 19.10 -2.75 2.18
CA ALA A 128 18.81 -3.14 0.80
C ALA A 128 18.70 -1.94 -0.17
N HIS A 129 18.23 -0.78 0.30
CA HIS A 129 18.11 0.42 -0.53
C HIS A 129 18.27 1.70 0.28
N LEU A 130 19.12 2.64 -0.20
CA LEU A 130 19.44 3.90 0.51
C LEU A 130 18.22 4.79 0.77
N GLU A 131 17.27 4.84 -0.17
CA GLU A 131 16.04 5.61 -0.02
C GLU A 131 14.93 4.84 0.70
N GLY A 132 15.20 3.59 1.10
CA GLY A 132 14.27 2.63 1.67
C GLY A 132 13.65 1.71 0.61
N VAL A 133 13.25 0.52 1.02
CA VAL A 133 12.46 -0.40 0.18
C VAL A 133 11.07 0.17 -0.06
N HIS A 134 10.40 -0.27 -1.11
CA HIS A 134 9.02 0.12 -1.39
C HIS A 134 8.03 -0.29 -0.29
N GLN A 135 6.94 0.47 -0.16
CA GLN A 135 5.92 0.26 0.87
C GLN A 135 5.36 -1.16 0.92
N PRO A 136 5.04 -1.86 -0.20
CA PRO A 136 4.54 -3.23 -0.16
C PRO A 136 5.51 -4.21 0.50
N VAL A 137 6.82 -4.08 0.23
CA VAL A 137 7.86 -4.93 0.84
C VAL A 137 7.97 -4.65 2.35
N ALA A 138 7.97 -3.39 2.74
CA ALA A 138 8.03 -2.99 4.15
C ALA A 138 6.78 -3.46 4.93
N LEU A 139 5.59 -3.40 4.32
CA LEU A 139 4.35 -3.88 4.94
C LEU A 139 4.35 -5.41 5.08
N GLY A 140 4.80 -6.13 4.06
CA GLY A 140 4.99 -7.58 4.12
C GLY A 140 5.95 -7.98 5.23
N ALA A 141 7.09 -7.30 5.36
CA ALA A 141 8.05 -7.56 6.44
C ALA A 141 7.48 -7.27 7.83
N ALA A 142 6.73 -6.17 8.00
CA ALA A 142 6.07 -5.86 9.26
C ALA A 142 5.02 -6.93 9.62
N ALA A 143 4.29 -7.45 8.64
CA ALA A 143 3.36 -8.55 8.80
C ALA A 143 4.07 -9.84 9.26
N VAL A 144 5.16 -10.22 8.61
CA VAL A 144 5.99 -11.40 8.98
C VAL A 144 6.42 -11.30 10.43
N VAL A 145 7.04 -10.19 10.82
CA VAL A 145 7.57 -10.01 12.18
C VAL A 145 6.46 -9.99 13.24
N SER A 146 5.31 -9.46 12.90
CA SER A 146 4.15 -9.43 13.80
C SER A 146 3.31 -10.72 13.82
N GLY A 147 3.67 -11.72 13.00
CA GLY A 147 2.97 -13.00 12.88
C GLY A 147 1.64 -12.93 12.13
N ALA A 148 1.46 -11.90 11.31
CA ALA A 148 0.25 -11.76 10.48
C ALA A 148 0.37 -12.60 9.20
N SER A 149 -0.74 -13.20 8.79
CA SER A 149 -0.81 -14.02 7.58
C SER A 149 -0.75 -13.18 6.29
N PRO A 150 -0.42 -13.80 5.13
CA PRO A 150 -0.51 -13.14 3.83
C PRO A 150 -1.89 -12.52 3.55
N VAL A 151 -2.98 -13.21 3.96
CA VAL A 151 -4.35 -12.69 3.87
C VAL A 151 -4.51 -11.43 4.71
N GLY A 152 -4.06 -11.45 5.98
CA GLY A 152 -4.14 -10.29 6.87
C GLY A 152 -3.37 -9.08 6.33
N ALA A 153 -2.15 -9.30 5.83
CA ALA A 153 -1.33 -8.24 5.24
C ALA A 153 -1.95 -7.65 3.96
N ALA A 154 -2.47 -8.50 3.07
CA ALA A 154 -3.21 -8.06 1.87
C ALA A 154 -4.47 -7.26 2.26
N THR A 155 -5.19 -7.68 3.32
CA THR A 155 -6.36 -6.95 3.83
C THR A 155 -5.97 -5.55 4.31
N VAL A 156 -4.85 -5.39 5.01
CA VAL A 156 -4.34 -4.06 5.41
C VAL A 156 -4.01 -3.21 4.17
N SER A 157 -3.39 -3.78 3.15
CA SER A 157 -3.10 -3.08 1.89
C SER A 157 -4.36 -2.58 1.20
N VAL A 158 -5.37 -3.44 1.05
CA VAL A 158 -6.67 -3.10 0.47
C VAL A 158 -7.42 -2.05 1.32
N HIS A 159 -7.36 -2.19 2.65
CA HIS A 159 -7.91 -1.19 3.56
C HIS A 159 -7.28 0.20 3.34
N HIS A 160 -5.96 0.28 3.19
CA HIS A 160 -5.29 1.54 2.87
C HIS A 160 -5.68 2.09 1.49
N ALA A 161 -5.83 1.21 0.48
CA ALA A 161 -6.26 1.60 -0.86
C ALA A 161 -7.64 2.26 -0.89
N LEU A 162 -8.54 1.89 0.03
CA LEU A 162 -9.86 2.50 0.21
C LEU A 162 -9.83 3.73 1.12
N ASN A 163 -9.26 3.61 2.31
CA ASN A 163 -9.45 4.61 3.36
C ASN A 163 -8.57 5.84 3.16
N THR A 164 -7.38 5.71 2.59
CA THR A 164 -6.51 6.88 2.35
C THR A 164 -7.18 7.91 1.43
N PRO A 165 -7.65 7.56 0.22
CA PRO A 165 -8.35 8.52 -0.64
C PRO A 165 -9.72 8.92 -0.09
N ALA A 166 -10.45 8.04 0.61
CA ALA A 166 -11.73 8.36 1.21
C ALA A 166 -11.62 9.46 2.27
N GLN A 167 -10.62 9.37 3.15
CA GLN A 167 -10.35 10.39 4.17
C GLN A 167 -9.82 11.70 3.56
N ALA A 168 -9.01 11.63 2.50
CA ALA A 168 -8.58 12.81 1.78
C ALA A 168 -9.75 13.53 1.11
N ALA A 169 -10.70 12.79 0.51
CA ALA A 169 -11.91 13.35 -0.09
C ALA A 169 -12.80 14.09 0.91
N VAL A 170 -12.92 13.59 2.16
CA VAL A 170 -13.62 14.32 3.24
C VAL A 170 -13.03 15.70 3.44
N ARG A 171 -11.70 15.81 3.47
CA ARG A 171 -11.02 17.11 3.67
C ARG A 171 -11.10 18.01 2.44
N LEU A 172 -10.99 17.45 1.23
CA LEU A 172 -10.98 18.19 -0.03
C LEU A 172 -12.35 18.73 -0.43
N LEU A 173 -13.41 17.95 -0.19
CA LEU A 173 -14.77 18.24 -0.65
C LEU A 173 -15.74 18.61 0.48
N GLY A 174 -15.31 18.54 1.74
CA GLY A 174 -16.21 18.74 2.87
C GLY A 174 -17.31 17.66 2.95
N LEU A 175 -17.01 16.42 2.51
CA LEU A 175 -17.98 15.34 2.56
C LEU A 175 -18.31 14.94 3.99
N ASP A 176 -19.53 14.43 4.19
CA ASP A 176 -19.90 13.80 5.44
C ASP A 176 -18.99 12.59 5.74
N PRO A 177 -18.25 12.58 6.86
CA PRO A 177 -17.41 11.46 7.24
C PRO A 177 -18.16 10.13 7.35
N PHE A 178 -19.41 10.15 7.81
CA PHE A 178 -20.24 8.94 7.91
C PHE A 178 -20.55 8.35 6.53
N ALA A 179 -20.86 9.19 5.56
CA ALA A 179 -21.08 8.75 4.18
C ALA A 179 -19.81 8.17 3.56
N SER A 180 -18.63 8.77 3.81
CA SER A 180 -17.36 8.27 3.34
C SER A 180 -17.04 6.87 3.88
N VAL A 181 -17.28 6.64 5.18
CA VAL A 181 -17.12 5.31 5.79
C VAL A 181 -18.12 4.31 5.23
N ALA A 182 -19.40 4.71 5.05
CA ALA A 182 -20.43 3.84 4.48
C ALA A 182 -20.07 3.37 3.07
N ILE A 183 -19.49 4.25 2.23
CA ILE A 183 -18.98 3.88 0.90
C ILE A 183 -17.86 2.83 1.03
N ALA A 184 -16.89 3.04 1.90
CA ALA A 184 -15.81 2.07 2.09
C ALA A 184 -16.33 0.70 2.55
N VAL A 185 -17.32 0.69 3.45
CA VAL A 185 -17.98 -0.54 3.94
C VAL A 185 -18.80 -1.22 2.83
N SER A 186 -19.50 -0.45 1.98
CA SER A 186 -20.29 -1.03 0.88
C SER A 186 -19.42 -1.77 -0.17
N LEU A 187 -18.13 -1.41 -0.27
CA LEU A 187 -17.15 -2.05 -1.14
C LEU A 187 -16.47 -3.29 -0.51
N ALA A 188 -16.89 -3.71 0.71
CA ALA A 188 -16.28 -4.85 1.39
C ALA A 188 -16.32 -6.16 0.56
N PRO A 189 -17.43 -6.54 -0.12
CA PRO A 189 -17.43 -7.74 -0.93
C PRO A 189 -16.41 -7.73 -2.07
N GLU A 190 -16.26 -6.58 -2.75
CA GLU A 190 -15.25 -6.39 -3.79
C GLU A 190 -13.84 -6.41 -3.19
N ALA A 191 -13.65 -5.79 -2.04
CA ALA A 191 -12.37 -5.80 -1.32
C ALA A 191 -11.93 -7.22 -0.93
N ASP A 192 -12.85 -8.03 -0.41
CA ASP A 192 -12.59 -9.44 -0.07
C ASP A 192 -12.21 -10.26 -1.31
N ALA A 193 -12.88 -10.03 -2.43
CA ALA A 193 -12.53 -10.69 -3.71
C ALA A 193 -11.13 -10.28 -4.20
N ILE A 194 -10.76 -9.01 -4.04
CA ILE A 194 -9.40 -8.51 -4.37
C ILE A 194 -8.35 -9.15 -3.47
N VAL A 195 -8.58 -9.24 -2.16
CA VAL A 195 -7.68 -9.93 -1.23
C VAL A 195 -7.48 -11.39 -1.64
N ALA A 196 -8.56 -12.11 -1.93
CA ALA A 196 -8.49 -13.51 -2.35
C ALA A 196 -7.68 -13.67 -3.63
N ALA A 197 -7.94 -12.83 -4.65
CA ALA A 197 -7.21 -12.86 -5.92
C ALA A 197 -5.72 -12.51 -5.74
N ALA A 198 -5.41 -11.51 -4.92
CA ALA A 198 -4.04 -11.10 -4.61
C ALA A 198 -3.23 -12.20 -3.94
N VAL A 199 -3.81 -12.86 -2.93
CA VAL A 199 -3.15 -13.97 -2.21
C VAL A 199 -2.98 -15.18 -3.12
N ALA A 200 -3.97 -15.50 -3.95
CA ALA A 200 -3.85 -16.59 -4.92
C ALA A 200 -2.69 -16.35 -5.90
N ALA A 201 -2.56 -15.14 -6.44
CA ALA A 201 -1.46 -14.76 -7.33
C ALA A 201 -0.10 -14.81 -6.63
N ALA A 202 -0.03 -14.46 -5.35
CA ALA A 202 1.22 -14.40 -4.58
C ALA A 202 1.92 -15.75 -4.37
N HIS A 203 1.22 -16.87 -4.57
CA HIS A 203 1.80 -18.22 -4.54
C HIS A 203 2.54 -18.60 -5.83
N GLY A 204 2.33 -17.86 -6.91
CA GLY A 204 2.98 -18.08 -8.20
C GLY A 204 4.34 -17.40 -8.31
N PRO A 205 4.96 -17.42 -9.53
CA PRO A 205 6.15 -16.66 -9.82
C PRO A 205 5.94 -15.15 -9.63
N LEU A 206 6.96 -14.43 -9.14
CA LEU A 206 6.86 -12.98 -8.92
C LEU A 206 6.60 -12.20 -10.22
N ALA A 207 7.14 -12.67 -11.35
CA ALA A 207 6.90 -12.06 -12.66
C ALA A 207 5.43 -12.11 -13.11
N ASP A 208 4.66 -13.10 -12.61
CA ASP A 208 3.25 -13.30 -12.96
C ASP A 208 2.29 -12.52 -12.03
N LEU A 209 2.81 -11.82 -11.03
CA LEU A 209 1.98 -10.98 -10.17
C LEU A 209 1.21 -9.93 -10.98
N PRO A 210 0.00 -9.54 -10.55
CA PRO A 210 -0.75 -8.47 -11.20
C PRO A 210 0.09 -7.21 -11.41
N ALA A 211 -0.05 -6.59 -12.59
CA ALA A 211 0.59 -5.34 -12.96
C ALA A 211 -0.46 -4.34 -13.45
N ARG A 212 -1.61 -4.30 -12.77
CA ARG A 212 -2.68 -3.36 -13.10
C ARG A 212 -2.34 -1.99 -12.55
N THR A 213 -2.52 -0.98 -13.39
CA THR A 213 -2.22 0.41 -13.08
C THR A 213 -3.45 1.30 -13.23
N GLY A 214 -3.34 2.55 -12.76
CA GLY A 214 -4.35 3.57 -12.97
C GLY A 214 -3.79 4.71 -13.83
N PRO A 215 -3.75 4.61 -15.18
CA PRO A 215 -3.04 5.54 -16.03
C PRO A 215 -3.38 7.01 -15.79
N ARG A 216 -4.65 7.32 -15.50
CA ARG A 216 -5.06 8.70 -15.16
C ARG A 216 -4.48 9.19 -13.84
N CYS A 217 -4.37 8.31 -12.84
CA CYS A 217 -3.74 8.64 -11.56
C CYS A 217 -2.23 8.78 -11.72
N GLU A 218 -1.63 8.00 -12.60
CA GLU A 218 -0.19 8.05 -12.90
C GLU A 218 0.20 9.34 -13.60
N ILE A 219 -0.55 9.74 -14.64
CA ILE A 219 -0.37 11.02 -15.32
C ILE A 219 -0.57 12.17 -14.33
N ALA A 220 -1.66 12.13 -13.56
CA ALA A 220 -1.96 13.14 -12.57
C ALA A 220 -0.88 13.25 -11.47
N ALA A 221 -0.20 12.16 -11.11
CA ALA A 221 0.88 12.20 -10.14
C ALA A 221 2.11 12.96 -10.66
N VAL A 222 2.40 12.89 -11.96
CA VAL A 222 3.46 13.66 -12.62
C VAL A 222 3.08 15.14 -12.64
N ASP A 223 1.86 15.46 -13.07
CA ASP A 223 1.37 16.84 -13.13
C ASP A 223 1.31 17.49 -11.74
N HIS A 224 0.90 16.72 -10.73
CA HIS A 224 0.80 17.17 -9.34
C HIS A 224 2.14 17.63 -8.74
N GLU A 225 3.27 17.11 -9.21
CA GLU A 225 4.60 17.59 -8.78
C GLU A 225 4.85 19.04 -9.16
N THR A 226 4.21 19.54 -10.19
CA THR A 226 4.38 20.91 -10.69
C THR A 226 3.47 21.94 -10.01
N TRP A 227 2.56 21.51 -9.14
CA TRP A 227 1.62 22.41 -8.48
C TRP A 227 2.30 23.25 -7.41
N ASP A 228 2.05 24.55 -7.43
CA ASP A 228 2.56 25.51 -6.41
C ASP A 228 1.94 25.28 -5.04
N LEU A 229 0.68 24.86 -4.98
CA LEU A 229 -0.06 24.60 -3.75
C LEU A 229 -0.64 23.19 -3.75
N ARG A 230 -0.27 22.40 -2.75
CA ARG A 230 -0.72 21.02 -2.54
C ARG A 230 -1.11 20.83 -1.08
N LEU A 231 -2.24 20.21 -0.83
CA LEU A 231 -2.66 19.81 0.52
C LEU A 231 -2.06 18.47 0.95
N PHE A 232 -1.66 17.64 -0.05
CA PHE A 232 -1.08 16.33 0.16
C PHE A 232 0.26 16.19 -0.58
N ALA A 233 1.06 15.21 -0.18
CA ALA A 233 2.36 14.96 -0.79
C ALA A 233 2.26 14.31 -2.19
N THR A 234 1.23 13.49 -2.41
CA THR A 234 0.84 12.85 -3.70
C THR A 234 -0.59 12.33 -3.62
#